data_d22907bf3fcab413dc66c4b30d76f0f2
#
_entry.id   d22907bf3fcab413dc66c4b30d76f0f2
#
_cell.length_a   1.000
_cell.length_b   1.000
_cell.length_c   1.000
_cell.angle_alpha   90.00
_cell.angle_beta   90.00
_cell.angle_gamma   90.00
#
_symmetry.space_group_name_H-M   'P 1'
#
loop_
_entity.id
_entity.type
_entity.pdbx_description
1 polymer ?
#
loop_
_entity_poly.entity_id
_entity_poly.type
_entity_poly.pdbx_seq_one_letter_code
_entity_poly.pdbx_strand_id
1 'polypeptide(L)'
;MSTQKIAVIGSGISGLGSAFILSGKHRVYLFEKDKKFGGHSNTITINKEEQQFKVDTGFIVYNDNNYPNFSKLLSHLKIRSNWSDMSLGFSFNDRNFEYACDNLDKLFAQRKNLLNYNYIHCLLQLLRFNKEAPTQLRRGHLDGINLKEFLLKFNYSKFFTDHLILPMAGAIWSTSLNNILDFPADRFVSFFINHDLMSGLKPSQKWRTIENGSEQYVKKIISNRNIKSNLNSDVVKVDRDNKKCFVHFADGYKKEFDHV
;
A
#
# COMPACT_ATOMS: atom_id res chain seq x y z
N MET A 1 3.44 -21.40 -30.20
CA MET A 1 2.18 -20.82 -29.67
C MET A 1 1.89 -19.56 -30.46
N SER A 2 0.68 -19.42 -31.02
CA SER A 2 0.26 -18.25 -31.79
C SER A 2 0.15 -17.02 -30.89
N THR A 3 0.44 -15.84 -31.44
CA THR A 3 0.25 -14.55 -30.75
C THR A 3 -1.24 -14.31 -30.54
N GLN A 4 -1.66 -14.13 -29.28
CA GLN A 4 -3.05 -13.90 -28.90
C GLN A 4 -3.31 -12.41 -28.60
N LYS A 5 -4.58 -12.00 -28.71
CA LYS A 5 -5.08 -10.70 -28.26
C LYS A 5 -5.64 -10.84 -26.85
N ILE A 6 -5.01 -10.18 -25.87
CA ILE A 6 -5.38 -10.27 -24.47
C ILE A 6 -5.82 -8.90 -23.97
N ALA A 7 -6.99 -8.82 -23.35
CA ALA A 7 -7.43 -7.64 -22.64
C ALA A 7 -6.95 -7.69 -21.18
N VAL A 8 -6.50 -6.56 -20.66
CA VAL A 8 -6.20 -6.33 -19.24
C VAL A 8 -7.02 -5.13 -18.79
N ILE A 9 -7.83 -5.30 -17.74
CA ILE A 9 -8.74 -4.27 -17.22
C ILE A 9 -8.16 -3.70 -15.94
N GLY A 10 -7.97 -2.39 -15.94
CA GLY A 10 -7.35 -1.63 -14.85
C GLY A 10 -5.83 -1.53 -14.98
N SER A 11 -5.31 -0.33 -14.77
CA SER A 11 -3.88 -0.01 -14.89
C SER A 11 -3.17 0.17 -13.54
N GLY A 12 -3.72 -0.36 -12.46
CA GLY A 12 -3.00 -0.51 -11.19
C GLY A 12 -1.82 -1.49 -11.36
N ILE A 13 -1.01 -1.65 -10.30
CA ILE A 13 0.21 -2.49 -10.36
C ILE A 13 -0.06 -3.92 -10.84
N SER A 14 -1.21 -4.51 -10.48
CA SER A 14 -1.58 -5.86 -10.92
C SER A 14 -1.82 -5.92 -12.42
N GLY A 15 -2.59 -4.97 -12.97
CA GLY A 15 -2.85 -4.90 -14.42
C GLY A 15 -1.59 -4.55 -15.21
N LEU A 16 -0.80 -3.59 -14.74
CA LEU A 16 0.47 -3.23 -15.39
C LEU A 16 1.47 -4.40 -15.39
N GLY A 17 1.60 -5.12 -14.27
CA GLY A 17 2.46 -6.29 -14.16
C GLY A 17 2.02 -7.43 -15.09
N SER A 18 0.72 -7.71 -15.13
CA SER A 18 0.13 -8.69 -16.03
C SER A 18 0.35 -8.30 -17.49
N ALA A 19 0.06 -7.04 -17.86
CA ALA A 19 0.28 -6.53 -19.21
C ALA A 19 1.75 -6.64 -19.62
N PHE A 20 2.68 -6.30 -18.72
CA PHE A 20 4.11 -6.38 -18.99
C PHE A 20 4.56 -7.81 -19.28
N ILE A 21 4.19 -8.78 -18.43
CA ILE A 21 4.57 -10.19 -18.60
C ILE A 21 3.97 -10.78 -19.86
N LEU A 22 2.68 -10.54 -20.11
CA LEU A 22 1.96 -11.06 -21.27
C LEU A 22 2.47 -10.45 -22.58
N SER A 23 2.90 -9.20 -22.57
CA SER A 23 3.42 -8.50 -23.75
C SER A 23 4.69 -9.11 -24.35
N GLY A 24 5.38 -9.96 -23.60
CA GLY A 24 6.54 -10.72 -24.09
C GLY A 24 6.20 -11.73 -25.20
N LYS A 25 4.94 -12.19 -25.28
CA LYS A 25 4.49 -13.20 -26.25
C LYS A 25 3.21 -12.82 -27.00
N HIS A 26 2.41 -11.90 -26.47
CA HIS A 26 1.07 -11.61 -26.92
C HIS A 26 0.86 -10.12 -27.21
N ARG A 27 -0.22 -9.77 -27.90
CA ARG A 27 -0.71 -8.40 -28.04
C ARG A 27 -1.64 -8.08 -26.86
N VAL A 28 -1.24 -7.15 -26.02
CA VAL A 28 -2.00 -6.76 -24.84
C VAL A 28 -2.74 -5.45 -25.09
N TYR A 29 -4.00 -5.41 -24.71
CA TYR A 29 -4.84 -4.22 -24.70
C TYR A 29 -5.15 -3.88 -23.25
N LEU A 30 -4.53 -2.81 -22.74
CA LEU A 30 -4.73 -2.31 -21.38
C LEU A 30 -5.81 -1.24 -21.40
N PHE A 31 -6.86 -1.44 -20.60
CA PHE A 31 -7.97 -0.50 -20.46
C PHE A 31 -7.98 0.10 -19.08
N GLU A 32 -8.09 1.42 -19.02
CA GLU A 32 -8.21 2.20 -17.77
C GLU A 32 -9.39 3.14 -17.88
N LYS A 33 -10.24 3.14 -16.85
CA LYS A 33 -11.41 4.02 -16.79
C LYS A 33 -11.04 5.48 -16.54
N ASP A 34 -9.98 5.71 -15.79
CA ASP A 34 -9.53 7.02 -15.40
C ASP A 34 -8.78 7.73 -16.54
N LYS A 35 -8.53 9.03 -16.34
CA LYS A 35 -7.75 9.88 -17.25
C LYS A 35 -6.22 9.68 -17.13
N LYS A 36 -5.77 8.78 -16.24
CA LYS A 36 -4.37 8.55 -15.92
C LYS A 36 -4.14 7.07 -15.61
N PHE A 37 -3.03 6.53 -16.13
CA PHE A 37 -2.59 5.18 -15.77
C PHE A 37 -1.88 5.16 -14.42
N GLY A 38 -1.93 4.00 -13.74
CA GLY A 38 -1.11 3.71 -12.57
C GLY A 38 -1.89 3.37 -11.29
N GLY A 39 -3.17 3.73 -11.22
CA GLY A 39 -3.96 3.53 -10.00
C GLY A 39 -3.31 4.26 -8.81
N HIS A 40 -2.93 3.53 -7.75
CA HIS A 40 -2.23 4.10 -6.59
C HIS A 40 -0.80 4.60 -6.88
N SER A 41 -0.22 4.28 -8.03
CA SER A 41 1.04 4.89 -8.49
C SER A 41 0.75 6.26 -9.09
N ASN A 42 0.48 7.20 -8.22
CA ASN A 42 0.02 8.54 -8.56
C ASN A 42 1.06 9.59 -8.17
N THR A 43 1.90 9.95 -9.13
CA THR A 43 2.87 11.04 -8.98
C THR A 43 2.26 12.36 -9.43
N ILE A 44 2.31 13.38 -8.59
CA ILE A 44 1.97 14.76 -8.91
C ILE A 44 3.24 15.60 -9.05
N THR A 45 3.15 16.64 -9.86
CA THR A 45 4.24 17.60 -10.03
C THR A 45 3.87 18.89 -9.31
N ILE A 46 4.72 19.32 -8.40
CA ILE A 46 4.59 20.59 -7.68
C ILE A 46 5.69 21.53 -8.18
N ASN A 47 5.29 22.73 -8.60
CA ASN A 47 6.23 23.79 -8.98
C ASN A 47 6.34 24.78 -7.82
N LYS A 48 7.54 24.98 -7.29
CA LYS A 48 7.82 25.93 -6.22
C LYS A 48 9.16 26.64 -6.51
N GLU A 49 9.16 27.96 -6.53
CA GLU A 49 10.38 28.78 -6.64
C GLU A 49 11.32 28.32 -7.77
N GLU A 50 10.80 28.21 -9.00
CA GLU A 50 11.51 27.74 -10.20
C GLU A 50 11.99 26.26 -10.15
N GLN A 51 11.70 25.55 -9.08
CA GLN A 51 12.00 24.12 -8.95
C GLN A 51 10.76 23.26 -9.13
N GLN A 52 10.98 22.11 -9.72
CA GLN A 52 9.92 21.12 -9.96
C GLN A 52 10.15 19.89 -9.08
N PHE A 53 9.14 19.55 -8.28
CA PHE A 53 9.16 18.39 -7.38
C PHE A 53 8.16 17.34 -7.84
N LYS A 54 8.59 16.08 -7.84
CA LYS A 54 7.74 14.92 -8.07
C LYS A 54 7.35 14.31 -6.72
N VAL A 55 6.04 14.22 -6.46
CA VAL A 55 5.50 13.74 -5.19
C VAL A 55 4.52 12.59 -5.45
N ASP A 56 4.83 11.43 -4.89
CA ASP A 56 3.90 10.31 -4.90
C ASP A 56 2.84 10.49 -3.80
N THR A 57 1.56 10.36 -4.17
CA THR A 57 0.42 10.60 -3.28
C THR A 57 -0.35 9.33 -2.90
N GLY A 58 0.04 8.19 -3.44
CA GLY A 58 -0.56 6.90 -3.14
C GLY A 58 0.51 5.90 -2.72
N PHE A 59 1.16 5.24 -3.67
CA PHE A 59 2.29 4.36 -3.41
C PHE A 59 3.59 5.19 -3.27
N ILE A 60 4.20 5.20 -2.08
CA ILE A 60 5.31 6.09 -1.74
C ILE A 60 6.63 5.32 -1.58
N VAL A 61 6.61 4.21 -0.82
CA VAL A 61 7.81 3.47 -0.43
C VAL A 61 7.61 1.96 -0.55
N TYR A 62 8.72 1.25 -0.71
CA TYR A 62 8.78 -0.22 -0.70
C TYR A 62 10.08 -0.69 -0.08
N ASN A 63 10.21 -1.98 0.21
CA ASN A 63 11.46 -2.61 0.62
C ASN A 63 11.68 -3.92 -0.15
N ASP A 64 12.93 -4.34 -0.27
CA ASP A 64 13.28 -5.50 -1.09
C ASP A 64 12.78 -6.83 -0.48
N ASN A 65 12.65 -6.90 0.84
CA ASN A 65 12.25 -8.11 1.55
C ASN A 65 10.77 -8.45 1.35
N ASN A 66 9.91 -7.46 1.51
CA ASN A 66 8.45 -7.64 1.39
C ASN A 66 7.96 -7.60 -0.05
N TYR A 67 8.71 -6.94 -0.95
CA TYR A 67 8.31 -6.71 -2.34
C TYR A 67 9.32 -7.29 -3.36
N PRO A 68 9.74 -8.57 -3.23
CA PRO A 68 10.80 -9.12 -4.08
C PRO A 68 10.46 -9.13 -5.57
N ASN A 69 9.20 -9.37 -5.93
CA ASN A 69 8.76 -9.36 -7.33
C ASN A 69 8.71 -7.94 -7.91
N PHE A 70 8.32 -6.95 -7.10
CA PHE A 70 8.32 -5.55 -7.51
C PHE A 70 9.76 -5.04 -7.69
N SER A 71 10.66 -5.36 -6.76
CA SER A 71 12.09 -5.03 -6.87
C SER A 71 12.72 -5.62 -8.14
N LYS A 72 12.37 -6.88 -8.49
CA LYS A 72 12.81 -7.51 -9.74
C LYS A 72 12.23 -6.81 -10.97
N LEU A 73 10.96 -6.40 -10.92
CA LEU A 73 10.32 -5.65 -12.00
C LEU A 73 11.04 -4.31 -12.24
N LEU A 74 11.28 -3.53 -11.18
CA LEU A 74 12.00 -2.25 -11.27
C LEU A 74 13.41 -2.43 -11.85
N SER A 75 14.14 -3.45 -11.38
CA SER A 75 15.47 -3.80 -11.89
C SER A 75 15.42 -4.15 -13.38
N HIS A 76 14.47 -4.98 -13.80
CA HIS A 76 14.30 -5.35 -15.22
C HIS A 76 13.96 -4.13 -16.09
N LEU A 77 13.11 -3.24 -15.61
CA LEU A 77 12.76 -1.98 -16.29
C LEU A 77 13.86 -0.93 -16.21
N LYS A 78 14.96 -1.18 -15.49
CA LYS A 78 16.06 -0.23 -15.21
C LYS A 78 15.57 1.06 -14.56
N ILE A 79 14.61 0.94 -13.65
CA ILE A 79 14.08 2.05 -12.84
C ILE A 79 14.94 2.18 -11.58
N ARG A 80 15.44 3.39 -11.33
CA ARG A 80 16.25 3.70 -10.15
C ARG A 80 15.37 4.00 -8.94
N SER A 81 15.90 3.69 -7.77
CA SER A 81 15.29 4.01 -6.49
C SER A 81 16.33 4.51 -5.50
N ASN A 82 15.92 5.41 -4.63
CA ASN A 82 16.74 5.99 -3.57
C ASN A 82 16.36 5.40 -2.22
N TRP A 83 17.28 5.42 -1.27
CA TRP A 83 16.96 5.13 0.12
C TRP A 83 16.01 6.19 0.67
N SER A 84 15.05 5.77 1.45
CA SER A 84 14.08 6.65 2.08
C SER A 84 14.02 6.36 3.57
N ASP A 85 14.10 7.40 4.37
CA ASP A 85 13.81 7.31 5.80
C ASP A 85 12.30 7.26 5.97
N MET A 86 11.82 6.14 6.53
CA MET A 86 10.42 5.99 6.84
C MET A 86 10.19 6.42 8.28
N SER A 87 9.65 7.61 8.46
CA SER A 87 9.25 8.16 9.76
C SER A 87 7.74 8.20 9.90
N LEU A 88 7.24 8.05 11.11
CA LEU A 88 5.82 8.11 11.42
C LEU A 88 5.61 9.05 12.62
N GLY A 89 4.96 10.18 12.36
CA GLY A 89 4.61 11.17 13.38
C GLY A 89 3.10 11.32 13.51
N PHE A 90 2.65 11.61 14.71
CA PHE A 90 1.24 11.78 15.06
C PHE A 90 1.02 13.14 15.69
N SER A 91 -0.06 13.80 15.29
CA SER A 91 -0.52 15.08 15.83
C SER A 91 -2.02 15.00 16.11
N PHE A 92 -2.42 15.33 17.33
CA PHE A 92 -3.80 15.28 17.80
C PHE A 92 -4.20 16.61 18.43
N ASN A 93 -5.50 16.92 18.38
CA ASN A 93 -6.10 18.05 19.07
C ASN A 93 -5.32 19.36 18.88
N ASP A 94 -5.22 19.82 17.64
CA ASP A 94 -4.54 21.06 17.26
C ASP A 94 -3.12 21.18 17.83
N ARG A 95 -2.34 20.10 17.69
CA ARG A 95 -0.95 19.99 18.21
C ARG A 95 -0.82 19.92 19.72
N ASN A 96 -1.89 19.68 20.42
CA ASN A 96 -1.83 19.55 21.88
C ASN A 96 -1.16 18.25 22.32
N PHE A 97 -1.22 17.19 21.51
CA PHE A 97 -0.55 15.92 21.77
C PHE A 97 0.14 15.44 20.49
N GLU A 98 1.47 15.42 20.51
CA GLU A 98 2.29 15.03 19.37
C GLU A 98 3.44 14.11 19.80
N TYR A 99 3.75 13.13 18.96
CA TYR A 99 4.91 12.27 19.11
C TYR A 99 5.29 11.63 17.76
N ALA A 100 6.51 11.10 17.64
CA ALA A 100 6.93 10.28 16.51
C ALA A 100 7.61 8.99 16.98
N CYS A 101 7.56 7.96 16.14
CA CYS A 101 7.95 6.60 16.52
C CYS A 101 9.41 6.24 16.22
N ASP A 102 10.24 7.17 15.73
CA ASP A 102 11.58 6.86 15.24
C ASP A 102 12.59 6.55 16.35
N ASN A 103 12.53 7.25 17.47
CA ASN A 103 13.43 7.07 18.61
C ASN A 103 12.82 7.63 19.91
N LEU A 104 13.48 7.38 21.04
CA LEU A 104 13.00 7.85 22.36
C LEU A 104 12.86 9.37 22.45
N ASP A 105 13.77 10.13 21.85
CA ASP A 105 13.71 11.59 21.86
C ASP A 105 12.47 12.10 21.13
N LYS A 106 12.15 11.53 19.98
CA LYS A 106 10.95 11.86 19.20
C LYS A 106 9.65 11.33 19.82
N LEU A 107 9.67 10.19 20.52
CA LEU A 107 8.52 9.76 21.32
C LEU A 107 8.13 10.81 22.36
N PHE A 108 9.10 11.51 22.92
CA PHE A 108 8.90 12.58 23.90
C PHE A 108 9.25 13.96 23.34
N ALA A 109 9.02 14.20 22.04
CA ALA A 109 9.25 15.50 21.40
C ALA A 109 8.54 16.64 22.15
N GLN A 110 7.32 16.40 22.59
CA GLN A 110 6.67 17.25 23.59
C GLN A 110 7.02 16.73 25.00
N ARG A 111 7.96 17.39 25.68
CA ARG A 111 8.47 16.95 27.00
C ARG A 111 7.40 16.82 28.08
N LYS A 112 6.28 17.55 27.98
CA LYS A 112 5.11 17.39 28.87
C LYS A 112 4.54 15.98 28.86
N ASN A 113 4.73 15.22 27.78
CA ASN A 113 4.24 13.85 27.64
C ASN A 113 4.96 12.87 28.59
N LEU A 114 6.12 13.23 29.14
CA LEU A 114 6.79 12.46 30.21
C LEU A 114 5.95 12.36 31.49
N LEU A 115 5.09 13.35 31.72
CA LEU A 115 4.18 13.38 32.87
C LEU A 115 2.75 12.94 32.57
N ASN A 116 2.50 12.54 31.29
CA ASN A 116 1.18 12.07 30.86
C ASN A 116 1.03 10.58 31.17
N TYR A 117 0.32 10.26 32.26
CA TYR A 117 0.07 8.87 32.67
C TYR A 117 -0.53 8.01 31.54
N ASN A 118 -1.54 8.52 30.83
CA ASN A 118 -2.19 7.77 29.76
C ASN A 118 -1.21 7.45 28.62
N TYR A 119 -0.32 8.37 28.30
CA TYR A 119 0.69 8.16 27.27
C TYR A 119 1.77 7.16 27.72
N ILE A 120 2.28 7.26 28.94
CA ILE A 120 3.23 6.28 29.48
C ILE A 120 2.60 4.89 29.51
N HIS A 121 1.35 4.77 29.97
CA HIS A 121 0.62 3.50 29.95
C HIS A 121 0.43 2.98 28.51
N CYS A 122 0.16 3.85 27.53
CA CYS A 122 0.09 3.49 26.11
C CYS A 122 1.42 2.89 25.60
N LEU A 123 2.56 3.49 25.94
CA LEU A 123 3.87 2.96 25.56
C LEU A 123 4.17 1.60 26.21
N LEU A 124 3.78 1.40 27.46
CA LEU A 124 3.89 0.09 28.12
C LEU A 124 2.98 -0.95 27.43
N GLN A 125 1.78 -0.55 27.02
CA GLN A 125 0.89 -1.43 26.24
C GLN A 125 1.46 -1.72 24.86
N LEU A 126 2.18 -0.82 24.22
CA LEU A 126 2.89 -1.08 22.96
C LEU A 126 3.95 -2.17 23.14
N LEU A 127 4.76 -2.08 24.20
CA LEU A 127 5.75 -3.12 24.51
C LEU A 127 5.09 -4.48 24.75
N ARG A 128 3.98 -4.47 25.49
CA ARG A 128 3.16 -5.68 25.72
C ARG A 128 2.60 -6.22 24.42
N PHE A 129 2.02 -5.38 23.58
CA PHE A 129 1.45 -5.75 22.27
C PHE A 129 2.49 -6.40 21.38
N ASN A 130 3.68 -5.81 21.24
CA ASN A 130 4.76 -6.34 20.43
C ASN A 130 5.23 -7.74 20.88
N LYS A 131 5.13 -8.05 22.17
CA LYS A 131 5.49 -9.36 22.75
C LYS A 131 4.34 -10.35 22.65
N GLU A 132 3.13 -9.94 23.00
CA GLU A 132 1.96 -10.82 23.13
C GLU A 132 1.30 -11.13 21.80
N ALA A 133 1.05 -10.15 20.94
CA ALA A 133 0.29 -10.35 19.71
C ALA A 133 0.88 -11.43 18.78
N PRO A 134 2.21 -11.50 18.55
CA PRO A 134 2.79 -12.60 17.79
C PRO A 134 2.60 -13.97 18.44
N THR A 135 2.59 -14.00 19.78
CA THR A 135 2.37 -15.26 20.53
C THR A 135 0.92 -15.71 20.42
N GLN A 136 -0.04 -14.79 20.51
CA GLN A 136 -1.46 -15.09 20.37
C GLN A 136 -1.79 -15.54 18.94
N LEU A 137 -1.14 -14.95 17.94
CA LEU A 137 -1.26 -15.37 16.54
C LEU A 137 -0.79 -16.83 16.37
N ARG A 138 0.40 -17.17 16.86
CA ARG A 138 0.93 -18.55 16.76
C ARG A 138 0.07 -19.59 17.48
N ARG A 139 -0.67 -19.19 18.51
CA ARG A 139 -1.59 -20.07 19.26
C ARG A 139 -2.97 -20.19 18.62
N GLY A 140 -3.24 -19.51 17.50
CA GLY A 140 -4.55 -19.48 16.85
C GLY A 140 -5.63 -18.71 17.62
N HIS A 141 -5.25 -17.91 18.65
CA HIS A 141 -6.21 -17.17 19.48
C HIS A 141 -6.79 -15.93 18.78
N LEU A 142 -6.26 -15.60 17.60
CA LEU A 142 -6.72 -14.47 16.77
C LEU A 142 -7.59 -14.92 15.60
N ASP A 143 -7.77 -16.24 15.41
CA ASP A 143 -8.52 -16.78 14.29
C ASP A 143 -10.03 -16.47 14.45
N GLY A 144 -10.63 -15.93 13.41
CA GLY A 144 -12.06 -15.64 13.36
C GLY A 144 -12.53 -14.46 14.21
N ILE A 145 -11.62 -13.69 14.84
CA ILE A 145 -11.95 -12.46 15.56
C ILE A 145 -11.41 -11.22 14.83
N ASN A 146 -12.09 -10.10 15.01
CA ASN A 146 -11.63 -8.81 14.48
C ASN A 146 -10.69 -8.09 15.46
N LEU A 147 -10.07 -6.99 14.98
CA LEU A 147 -9.12 -6.21 15.78
C LEU A 147 -9.76 -5.65 17.06
N LYS A 148 -11.02 -5.19 17.00
CA LYS A 148 -11.75 -4.69 18.18
C LYS A 148 -11.89 -5.77 19.25
N GLU A 149 -12.33 -6.96 18.85
CA GLU A 149 -12.48 -8.11 19.77
C GLU A 149 -11.15 -8.51 20.37
N PHE A 150 -10.07 -8.53 19.57
CA PHE A 150 -8.72 -8.80 20.05
C PHE A 150 -8.29 -7.79 21.11
N LEU A 151 -8.41 -6.48 20.82
CA LEU A 151 -7.99 -5.43 21.75
C LEU A 151 -8.79 -5.46 23.06
N LEU A 152 -10.10 -5.74 22.99
CA LEU A 152 -10.96 -5.89 24.17
C LEU A 152 -10.61 -7.14 24.97
N LYS A 153 -10.50 -8.30 24.31
CA LYS A 153 -10.20 -9.60 24.95
C LYS A 153 -8.88 -9.57 25.74
N PHE A 154 -7.91 -8.82 25.27
CA PHE A 154 -6.60 -8.71 25.91
C PHE A 154 -6.43 -7.42 26.71
N ASN A 155 -7.53 -6.73 27.05
CA ASN A 155 -7.56 -5.55 27.92
C ASN A 155 -6.59 -4.43 27.49
N TYR A 156 -6.57 -4.08 26.19
CA TYR A 156 -5.90 -2.88 25.71
C TYR A 156 -6.77 -1.66 25.96
N SER A 157 -6.17 -0.56 26.44
CA SER A 157 -6.91 0.65 26.76
C SER A 157 -7.46 1.36 25.51
N LYS A 158 -8.53 2.11 25.70
CA LYS A 158 -9.07 2.96 24.63
C LYS A 158 -8.04 3.98 24.16
N PHE A 159 -7.22 4.53 25.07
CA PHE A 159 -6.16 5.47 24.70
C PHE A 159 -5.12 4.82 23.77
N PHE A 160 -4.68 3.59 24.05
CA PHE A 160 -3.78 2.82 23.17
C PHE A 160 -4.39 2.59 21.79
N THR A 161 -5.67 2.22 21.77
CA THR A 161 -6.39 1.99 20.51
C THR A 161 -6.48 3.28 19.69
N ASP A 162 -6.97 4.38 20.29
CA ASP A 162 -7.29 5.61 19.58
C ASP A 162 -6.06 6.45 19.20
N HIS A 163 -4.99 6.38 20.00
CA HIS A 163 -3.82 7.25 19.80
C HIS A 163 -2.60 6.53 19.25
N LEU A 164 -2.65 5.21 19.07
CA LEU A 164 -1.53 4.47 18.49
C LEU A 164 -2.01 3.49 17.41
N ILE A 165 -2.86 2.51 17.72
CA ILE A 165 -3.22 1.44 16.79
C ILE A 165 -3.99 1.99 15.58
N LEU A 166 -5.06 2.71 15.81
CA LEU A 166 -5.91 3.24 14.73
C LEU A 166 -5.19 4.25 13.83
N PRO A 167 -4.48 5.25 14.38
CA PRO A 167 -3.74 6.19 13.53
C PRO A 167 -2.63 5.54 12.73
N MET A 168 -1.89 4.60 13.31
CA MET A 168 -0.85 3.85 12.61
C MET A 168 -1.45 3.03 11.46
N ALA A 169 -2.51 2.30 11.73
CA ALA A 169 -3.21 1.51 10.72
C ALA A 169 -3.82 2.40 9.63
N GLY A 170 -4.44 3.52 10.00
CA GLY A 170 -4.98 4.50 9.06
C GLY A 170 -3.93 5.07 8.12
N ALA A 171 -2.75 5.38 8.64
CA ALA A 171 -1.62 5.84 7.84
C ALA A 171 -1.10 4.76 6.86
N ILE A 172 -1.07 3.50 7.29
CA ILE A 172 -0.58 2.38 6.48
C ILE A 172 -1.56 2.03 5.35
N TRP A 173 -2.86 1.90 5.67
CA TRP A 173 -3.86 1.42 4.71
C TRP A 173 -4.70 2.51 4.06
N SER A 174 -4.48 3.78 4.41
CA SER A 174 -5.24 4.93 3.86
C SER A 174 -6.76 4.72 3.92
N THR A 175 -7.23 4.14 5.03
CA THR A 175 -8.65 3.81 5.25
C THR A 175 -9.23 4.53 6.46
N SER A 176 -10.56 4.61 6.55
CA SER A 176 -11.22 5.21 7.69
C SER A 176 -10.97 4.42 8.98
N LEU A 177 -10.81 5.12 10.09
CA LEU A 177 -10.50 4.51 11.40
C LEU A 177 -11.58 3.51 11.85
N ASN A 178 -12.85 3.74 11.48
CA ASN A 178 -13.95 2.83 11.83
C ASN A 178 -13.81 1.45 11.17
N ASN A 179 -13.37 1.41 9.93
CA ASN A 179 -13.22 0.15 9.20
C ASN A 179 -12.03 -0.69 9.69
N ILE A 180 -11.05 -0.06 10.35
CA ILE A 180 -9.85 -0.76 10.86
C ILE A 180 -10.20 -1.72 11.99
N LEU A 181 -11.13 -1.36 12.85
CA LEU A 181 -11.53 -2.20 13.98
C LEU A 181 -12.21 -3.51 13.56
N ASP A 182 -12.83 -3.52 12.39
CA ASP A 182 -13.48 -4.72 11.83
C ASP A 182 -12.51 -5.61 11.05
N PHE A 183 -11.24 -5.17 10.89
CA PHE A 183 -10.24 -5.94 10.17
C PHE A 183 -9.89 -7.23 10.93
N PRO A 184 -9.68 -8.38 10.25
CA PRO A 184 -9.30 -9.63 10.89
C PRO A 184 -8.00 -9.49 11.70
N ALA A 185 -8.04 -9.86 12.98
CA ALA A 185 -6.92 -9.65 13.92
C ALA A 185 -5.67 -10.43 13.53
N ASP A 186 -5.84 -11.65 13.02
CA ASP A 186 -4.75 -12.51 12.54
C ASP A 186 -4.00 -11.84 11.37
N ARG A 187 -4.71 -11.22 10.43
CA ARG A 187 -4.14 -10.52 9.29
C ARG A 187 -3.45 -9.22 9.70
N PHE A 188 -4.05 -8.49 10.63
CA PHE A 188 -3.46 -7.28 11.18
C PHE A 188 -2.10 -7.58 11.83
N VAL A 189 -2.06 -8.52 12.75
CA VAL A 189 -0.83 -8.89 13.47
C VAL A 189 0.21 -9.48 12.50
N SER A 190 -0.20 -10.34 11.57
CA SER A 190 0.70 -10.90 10.54
C SER A 190 1.35 -9.80 9.70
N PHE A 191 0.59 -8.78 9.30
CA PHE A 191 1.13 -7.64 8.56
C PHE A 191 2.18 -6.88 9.35
N PHE A 192 1.91 -6.59 10.63
CA PHE A 192 2.84 -5.89 11.51
C PHE A 192 4.15 -6.67 11.72
N ILE A 193 4.06 -8.01 11.86
CA ILE A 193 5.24 -8.88 11.95
C ILE A 193 6.03 -8.84 10.63
N ASN A 194 5.37 -9.03 9.50
CA ASN A 194 6.01 -9.09 8.18
C ASN A 194 6.72 -7.79 7.80
N HIS A 195 6.20 -6.64 8.26
CA HIS A 195 6.79 -5.32 8.00
C HIS A 195 7.71 -4.86 9.12
N ASP A 196 8.02 -5.75 10.08
CA ASP A 196 8.92 -5.50 11.21
C ASP A 196 8.51 -4.29 12.08
N LEU A 197 7.21 -4.02 12.13
CA LEU A 197 6.63 -2.92 12.91
C LEU A 197 6.55 -3.23 14.42
N MET A 198 6.92 -4.45 14.81
CA MET A 198 6.90 -4.94 16.21
C MET A 198 8.29 -5.12 16.82
N SER A 199 9.36 -4.81 16.09
CA SER A 199 10.75 -4.97 16.56
C SER A 199 11.23 -3.86 17.49
N GLY A 200 10.38 -2.92 17.85
CA GLY A 200 10.70 -1.78 18.70
C GLY A 200 11.33 -0.61 17.92
N LEU A 201 12.22 0.14 18.58
CA LEU A 201 12.81 1.37 18.02
C LEU A 201 13.95 1.14 17.00
N LYS A 202 14.25 -0.10 16.65
CA LYS A 202 15.27 -0.40 15.65
C LYS A 202 14.61 -0.78 14.33
N PRO A 203 14.54 0.12 13.35
CA PRO A 203 14.06 -0.26 12.02
C PRO A 203 15.05 -1.27 11.42
N SER A 204 14.61 -2.50 11.20
CA SER A 204 15.43 -3.53 10.57
C SER A 204 15.35 -3.48 9.05
N GLN A 205 14.31 -2.87 8.50
CA GLN A 205 14.07 -2.82 7.07
C GLN A 205 14.51 -1.47 6.46
N LYS A 206 15.27 -1.57 5.38
CA LYS A 206 15.67 -0.41 4.59
C LYS A 206 14.60 -0.13 3.55
N TRP A 207 13.99 1.04 3.63
CA TRP A 207 12.97 1.49 2.70
C TRP A 207 13.57 2.20 1.49
N ARG A 208 12.85 2.14 0.39
CA ARG A 208 13.20 2.79 -0.87
C ARG A 208 12.02 3.57 -1.42
N THR A 209 12.31 4.66 -2.14
CA THR A 209 11.35 5.37 -2.98
C THR A 209 11.84 5.40 -4.42
N ILE A 210 10.92 5.46 -5.38
CA ILE A 210 11.29 5.49 -6.81
C ILE A 210 11.78 6.89 -7.17
N GLU A 211 12.96 6.96 -7.78
CA GLU A 211 13.53 8.22 -8.26
C GLU A 211 12.60 8.87 -9.30
N ASN A 212 12.24 10.13 -9.09
CA ASN A 212 11.28 10.89 -9.90
C ASN A 212 9.83 10.33 -9.88
N GLY A 213 9.48 9.55 -8.86
CA GLY A 213 8.14 9.08 -8.59
C GLY A 213 7.74 7.77 -9.27
N SER A 214 6.69 7.17 -8.74
CA SER A 214 6.17 5.87 -9.19
C SER A 214 5.66 5.88 -10.63
N GLU A 215 5.32 7.02 -11.19
CA GLU A 215 4.94 7.17 -12.61
C GLU A 215 6.02 6.66 -13.58
N GLN A 216 7.29 6.55 -13.15
CA GLN A 216 8.39 6.12 -14.01
C GLN A 216 8.20 4.69 -14.51
N TYR A 217 7.88 3.74 -13.64
CA TYR A 217 7.64 2.38 -14.09
C TYR A 217 6.34 2.24 -14.89
N VAL A 218 5.31 3.03 -14.54
CA VAL A 218 4.05 3.08 -15.30
C VAL A 218 4.34 3.48 -16.76
N LYS A 219 5.01 4.60 -16.96
CA LYS A 219 5.41 5.09 -18.29
C LYS A 219 6.25 4.06 -19.05
N LYS A 220 7.18 3.41 -18.36
CA LYS A 220 8.06 2.41 -18.97
C LYS A 220 7.28 1.18 -19.46
N ILE A 221 6.30 0.72 -18.69
CA ILE A 221 5.46 -0.42 -19.07
C ILE A 221 4.56 -0.08 -20.26
N ILE A 222 3.83 1.04 -20.18
CA ILE A 222 2.89 1.41 -21.25
C ILE A 222 3.58 1.80 -22.57
N SER A 223 4.86 2.15 -22.54
CA SER A 223 5.65 2.42 -23.75
C SER A 223 6.06 1.15 -24.52
N ASN A 224 5.75 -0.04 -24.00
CA ASN A 224 6.02 -1.29 -24.70
C ASN A 224 5.14 -1.41 -25.96
N ARG A 225 5.76 -1.64 -27.11
CA ARG A 225 5.08 -1.72 -28.42
C ARG A 225 3.99 -2.80 -28.53
N ASN A 226 4.05 -3.83 -27.69
CA ASN A 226 3.08 -4.91 -27.63
C ASN A 226 1.90 -4.60 -26.68
N ILE A 227 1.93 -3.47 -25.99
CA ILE A 227 0.86 -3.00 -25.11
C ILE A 227 0.16 -1.81 -25.76
N LYS A 228 -1.10 -2.00 -26.14
CA LYS A 228 -1.98 -0.91 -26.57
C LYS A 228 -2.76 -0.40 -25.37
N SER A 229 -2.34 0.73 -24.82
CA SER A 229 -2.94 1.34 -23.64
C SER A 229 -4.06 2.33 -24.02
N ASN A 230 -5.20 2.25 -23.32
CA ASN A 230 -6.40 3.06 -23.57
C ASN A 230 -6.89 3.64 -22.25
N LEU A 231 -6.97 4.96 -22.18
CA LEU A 231 -7.59 5.72 -21.07
C LEU A 231 -9.08 5.97 -21.35
N ASN A 232 -9.81 6.44 -20.34
CA ASN A 232 -11.24 6.73 -20.43
C ASN A 232 -12.05 5.54 -21.01
N SER A 233 -11.64 4.34 -20.67
CA SER A 233 -12.18 3.08 -21.17
C SER A 233 -12.88 2.34 -20.03
N ASP A 234 -14.10 2.77 -19.70
CA ASP A 234 -14.89 2.20 -18.62
C ASP A 234 -15.50 0.86 -19.07
N VAL A 235 -14.93 -0.23 -18.57
CA VAL A 235 -15.39 -1.59 -18.83
C VAL A 235 -16.49 -1.94 -17.85
N VAL A 236 -17.69 -2.20 -18.36
CA VAL A 236 -18.89 -2.48 -17.55
C VAL A 236 -19.22 -3.99 -17.45
N LYS A 237 -18.77 -4.78 -18.44
CA LYS A 237 -19.07 -6.22 -18.47
C LYS A 237 -18.04 -6.99 -19.28
N VAL A 238 -17.81 -8.24 -18.89
CA VAL A 238 -17.05 -9.23 -19.67
C VAL A 238 -17.92 -10.47 -19.86
N ASP A 239 -18.20 -10.82 -21.10
CA ASP A 239 -18.82 -12.09 -21.46
C ASP A 239 -17.78 -13.07 -22.00
N ARG A 240 -17.97 -14.36 -21.75
CA ARG A 240 -17.11 -15.41 -22.26
C ARG A 240 -17.96 -16.50 -22.92
N ASP A 241 -17.53 -16.94 -24.06
CA ASP A 241 -17.98 -18.20 -24.66
C ASP A 241 -16.82 -19.22 -24.67
N ASN A 242 -17.03 -20.38 -25.27
CA ASN A 242 -16.03 -21.46 -25.31
C ASN A 242 -14.75 -21.11 -26.06
N LYS A 243 -14.69 -20.01 -26.81
CA LYS A 243 -13.57 -19.66 -27.67
C LYS A 243 -13.05 -18.24 -27.52
N LYS A 244 -13.92 -17.31 -27.08
CA LYS A 244 -13.63 -15.87 -27.07
C LYS A 244 -14.15 -15.18 -25.83
N CYS A 245 -13.56 -14.02 -25.55
CA CYS A 245 -14.01 -13.10 -24.53
C CYS A 245 -14.46 -11.79 -25.19
N PHE A 246 -15.52 -11.22 -24.65
CA PHE A 246 -16.06 -9.95 -25.14
C PHE A 246 -16.06 -8.92 -24.01
N VAL A 247 -15.39 -7.83 -24.23
CA VAL A 247 -15.33 -6.69 -23.32
C VAL A 247 -16.34 -5.65 -23.77
N HIS A 248 -17.24 -5.24 -22.87
CA HIS A 248 -18.26 -4.22 -23.10
C HIS A 248 -17.88 -2.94 -22.35
N PHE A 249 -17.99 -1.83 -23.04
CA PHE A 249 -17.67 -0.51 -22.51
C PHE A 249 -18.96 0.30 -22.21
N ALA A 250 -18.86 1.27 -21.33
CA ALA A 250 -20.00 2.11 -20.91
C ALA A 250 -20.62 2.92 -22.07
N ASP A 251 -19.85 3.20 -23.11
CA ASP A 251 -20.31 3.90 -24.34
C ASP A 251 -21.07 2.98 -25.32
N GLY A 252 -21.29 1.70 -24.93
CA GLY A 252 -21.96 0.70 -25.77
C GLY A 252 -21.03 -0.03 -26.76
N TYR A 253 -19.77 0.35 -26.83
CA TYR A 253 -18.80 -0.37 -27.67
C TYR A 253 -18.52 -1.78 -27.12
N LYS A 254 -18.30 -2.73 -28.00
CA LYS A 254 -17.97 -4.13 -27.68
C LYS A 254 -16.73 -4.57 -28.44
N LYS A 255 -15.80 -5.26 -27.81
CA LYS A 255 -14.58 -5.75 -28.43
C LYS A 255 -14.26 -7.18 -28.05
N GLU A 256 -13.81 -7.94 -29.06
CA GLU A 256 -13.45 -9.36 -28.95
C GLU A 256 -11.96 -9.53 -28.65
N PHE A 257 -11.68 -10.51 -27.76
CA PHE A 257 -10.34 -10.93 -27.35
C PHE A 257 -10.27 -12.45 -27.23
N ASP A 258 -9.04 -12.98 -27.28
CA ASP A 258 -8.80 -14.39 -27.00
C ASP A 258 -8.90 -14.66 -25.48
N HIS A 259 -8.43 -13.72 -24.66
CA HIS A 259 -8.48 -13.77 -23.18
C HIS A 259 -8.72 -12.39 -22.55
N VAL A 260 -9.24 -12.39 -21.32
CA VAL A 260 -9.38 -11.24 -20.43
C VAL A 260 -8.91 -11.62 -19.04
#